data_ee88cb8c7657eb29aa908dbd9ff6d8bb
#
_entry.id   ee88cb8c7657eb29aa908dbd9ff6d8bb
#
_cell.length_a   1.000
_cell.length_b   1.000
_cell.length_c   1.000
_cell.angle_alpha   90.00
_cell.angle_beta   90.00
_cell.angle_gamma   90.00
#
_symmetry.space_group_name_H-M   'P 1'
#
loop_
_entity.id
_entity.type
_entity.pdbx_description
1 polymer ?
#
loop_
_entity_poly.entity_id
_entity_poly.type
_entity_poly.pdbx_seq_one_letter_code
_entity_poly.pdbx_strand_id
1 'polypeptide(L)'
;IKYKSLDRRLNPFLYLEIYFILKKYKIDLVHTHASKATQIFYYLNKFMKIIHIATKHNARKGKIFNKIDYVTAVSNDAAKAIKNDNVKIIYNGIQVLKIEEKRYTNEIFTITAIGRLDKIKGFDILIKEFSKVKNCAILQIVGEGEEYNNLNSLIKELSLENKVSLLGFRKNIPEIINSSDLVVMPSLSEGFSIVMIESIFYAKVFISTKVSGCKDILTSKLLIEDFNIALKIDEVINNYEEYTNEFSQIRSKYKDKFTLESISKEYYSYYLNILEIERR
;
A
#
# COMPACT_ATOMS: atom_id res chain seq x y z
N ILE A 1 -8.39 -19.04 -12.50
CA ILE A 1 -9.75 -19.62 -12.36
C ILE A 1 -10.65 -18.48 -11.87
N LYS A 2 -11.67 -18.11 -12.68
CA LYS A 2 -12.64 -17.06 -12.30
C LYS A 2 -13.89 -17.71 -11.72
N TYR A 3 -14.21 -17.46 -10.45
CA TYR A 3 -15.41 -17.96 -9.81
C TYR A 3 -16.48 -16.85 -9.73
N LYS A 4 -17.63 -17.08 -10.29
CA LYS A 4 -18.80 -16.15 -10.23
C LYS A 4 -19.51 -16.11 -8.88
N SER A 5 -19.21 -17.07 -7.97
CA SER A 5 -19.95 -17.26 -6.71
C SER A 5 -19.26 -16.75 -5.45
N LEU A 6 -18.12 -16.03 -5.55
CA LEU A 6 -17.32 -15.55 -4.43
C LEU A 6 -17.98 -14.48 -3.54
N ASP A 7 -19.17 -13.95 -3.92
CA ASP A 7 -19.78 -12.82 -3.20
C ASP A 7 -20.46 -13.21 -1.88
N ARG A 8 -20.81 -14.47 -1.68
CA ARG A 8 -21.49 -14.93 -0.47
C ARG A 8 -20.61 -15.85 0.37
N ARG A 9 -20.24 -15.42 1.59
CA ARG A 9 -19.40 -16.18 2.53
C ARG A 9 -19.97 -17.55 2.95
N LEU A 10 -21.28 -17.77 2.78
CA LEU A 10 -22.02 -18.96 3.20
C LEU A 10 -22.57 -19.77 2.00
N ASN A 11 -21.95 -19.67 0.83
CA ASN A 11 -22.34 -20.45 -0.32
C ASN A 11 -21.80 -21.89 -0.21
N PRO A 12 -22.63 -22.93 0.03
CA PRO A 12 -22.16 -24.32 0.22
C PRO A 12 -21.46 -24.87 -1.04
N PHE A 13 -21.86 -24.45 -2.23
CA PHE A 13 -21.22 -24.86 -3.47
C PHE A 13 -19.77 -24.37 -3.57
N LEU A 14 -19.47 -23.19 -3.05
CA LEU A 14 -18.11 -22.67 -2.98
C LEU A 14 -17.22 -23.56 -2.08
N TYR A 15 -17.74 -23.99 -0.94
CA TYR A 15 -17.00 -24.88 -0.03
C TYR A 15 -16.72 -26.23 -0.66
N LEU A 16 -17.70 -26.83 -1.34
CA LEU A 16 -17.53 -28.09 -2.05
C LEU A 16 -16.51 -27.98 -3.18
N GLU A 17 -16.57 -26.90 -3.95
CA GLU A 17 -15.64 -26.67 -5.05
C GLU A 17 -14.20 -26.53 -4.55
N ILE A 18 -13.96 -25.71 -3.52
CA ILE A 18 -12.64 -25.57 -2.90
C ILE A 18 -12.16 -26.91 -2.34
N TYR A 19 -13.03 -27.66 -1.67
CA TYR A 19 -12.72 -28.98 -1.12
C TYR A 19 -12.20 -29.94 -2.20
N PHE A 20 -12.94 -30.08 -3.32
CA PHE A 20 -12.54 -30.96 -4.41
C PHE A 20 -11.24 -30.54 -5.09
N ILE A 21 -11.01 -29.22 -5.24
CA ILE A 21 -9.75 -28.71 -5.78
C ILE A 21 -8.58 -29.10 -4.87
N LEU A 22 -8.69 -28.83 -3.57
CA LEU A 22 -7.62 -29.12 -2.62
C LEU A 22 -7.32 -30.61 -2.54
N LYS A 23 -8.35 -31.47 -2.57
CA LYS A 23 -8.19 -32.93 -2.62
C LYS A 23 -7.55 -33.39 -3.90
N LYS A 24 -8.01 -32.90 -5.07
CA LYS A 24 -7.48 -33.27 -6.38
C LYS A 24 -5.98 -32.98 -6.50
N TYR A 25 -5.53 -31.82 -6.00
CA TYR A 25 -4.13 -31.39 -6.10
C TYR A 25 -3.27 -31.79 -4.92
N LYS A 26 -3.80 -32.52 -3.93
CA LYS A 26 -3.08 -32.96 -2.72
C LYS A 26 -2.32 -31.84 -2.05
N ILE A 27 -3.03 -30.73 -1.75
CA ILE A 27 -2.43 -29.52 -1.21
C ILE A 27 -2.04 -29.71 0.25
N ASP A 28 -0.78 -29.43 0.61
CA ASP A 28 -0.23 -29.53 1.96
C ASP A 28 -0.43 -28.22 2.76
N LEU A 29 -0.41 -27.07 2.07
CA LEU A 29 -0.48 -25.77 2.68
C LEU A 29 -1.39 -24.83 1.88
N VAL A 30 -2.24 -24.06 2.57
CA VAL A 30 -3.07 -23.01 1.98
C VAL A 30 -2.72 -21.69 2.60
N HIS A 31 -2.42 -20.70 1.76
CA HIS A 31 -2.22 -19.33 2.16
C HIS A 31 -3.41 -18.46 1.72
N THR A 32 -4.05 -17.80 2.67
CA THR A 32 -5.20 -16.93 2.42
C THR A 32 -4.86 -15.45 2.67
N HIS A 33 -5.43 -14.58 1.85
CA HIS A 33 -5.26 -13.12 1.98
C HIS A 33 -6.56 -12.44 2.36
N ALA A 34 -6.52 -11.55 3.33
CA ALA A 34 -7.62 -10.77 3.87
C ALA A 34 -8.71 -11.62 4.56
N SER A 35 -9.54 -10.96 5.38
CA SER A 35 -10.46 -11.63 6.32
C SER A 35 -11.50 -12.53 5.66
N LYS A 36 -11.97 -12.22 4.43
CA LYS A 36 -13.03 -13.00 3.77
C LYS A 36 -12.52 -14.39 3.38
N ALA A 37 -11.39 -14.46 2.66
CA ALA A 37 -10.79 -15.72 2.25
C ALA A 37 -10.35 -16.54 3.45
N THR A 38 -9.72 -15.91 4.45
CA THR A 38 -9.31 -16.55 5.70
C THR A 38 -10.49 -17.18 6.43
N GLN A 39 -11.63 -16.48 6.53
CA GLN A 39 -12.83 -17.02 7.19
C GLN A 39 -13.41 -18.22 6.43
N ILE A 40 -13.52 -18.14 5.11
CA ILE A 40 -14.03 -19.24 4.27
C ILE A 40 -13.16 -20.49 4.48
N PHE A 41 -11.85 -20.34 4.31
CA PHE A 41 -10.96 -21.47 4.43
C PHE A 41 -10.86 -22.00 5.87
N TYR A 42 -10.90 -21.16 6.88
CA TYR A 42 -10.93 -21.59 8.29
C TYR A 42 -12.07 -22.57 8.58
N TYR A 43 -13.30 -22.29 8.09
CA TYR A 43 -14.42 -23.21 8.31
C TYR A 43 -14.28 -24.51 7.50
N LEU A 44 -13.82 -24.44 6.26
CA LEU A 44 -13.55 -25.61 5.43
C LEU A 44 -12.46 -26.49 6.07
N ASN A 45 -11.41 -25.87 6.59
CA ASN A 45 -10.25 -26.58 7.14
C ASN A 45 -10.50 -27.36 8.41
N LYS A 46 -11.64 -27.13 9.10
CA LYS A 46 -12.07 -27.98 10.21
C LYS A 46 -12.25 -29.46 9.79
N PHE A 47 -12.52 -29.71 8.50
CA PHE A 47 -12.71 -31.03 7.93
C PHE A 47 -11.49 -31.56 7.18
N MET A 48 -10.55 -30.69 6.83
CA MET A 48 -9.41 -31.05 5.94
C MET A 48 -8.07 -31.18 6.67
N LYS A 49 -7.87 -30.38 7.73
CA LYS A 49 -6.63 -30.33 8.53
C LYS A 49 -5.37 -30.02 7.70
N ILE A 50 -5.49 -29.08 6.74
CA ILE A 50 -4.38 -28.58 5.93
C ILE A 50 -3.72 -27.41 6.68
N ILE A 51 -2.41 -27.26 6.57
CA ILE A 51 -1.68 -26.13 7.14
C ILE A 51 -2.26 -24.82 6.58
N HIS A 52 -2.67 -23.91 7.48
CA HIS A 52 -3.32 -22.66 7.09
C HIS A 52 -2.48 -21.44 7.49
N ILE A 53 -2.01 -20.71 6.51
CA ILE A 53 -1.36 -19.41 6.69
C ILE A 53 -2.33 -18.30 6.27
N ALA A 54 -2.38 -17.19 7.00
CA ALA A 54 -3.23 -16.05 6.65
C ALA A 54 -2.48 -14.73 6.69
N THR A 55 -2.58 -13.91 5.62
CA THR A 55 -2.01 -12.55 5.60
C THR A 55 -3.06 -11.49 5.90
N LYS A 56 -2.74 -10.64 6.88
CA LYS A 56 -3.53 -9.47 7.25
C LYS A 56 -2.97 -8.21 6.60
N HIS A 57 -3.80 -7.55 5.78
CA HIS A 57 -3.41 -6.41 4.93
C HIS A 57 -3.75 -5.03 5.51
N ASN A 58 -4.29 -4.91 6.72
CA ASN A 58 -4.61 -3.62 7.33
C ASN A 58 -4.67 -3.72 8.85
N ALA A 59 -4.62 -2.58 9.53
CA ALA A 59 -4.66 -2.49 11.00
C ALA A 59 -6.08 -2.58 11.59
N ARG A 60 -7.15 -2.74 10.79
CA ARG A 60 -8.52 -2.87 11.30
C ARG A 60 -8.67 -4.17 12.08
N LYS A 61 -9.60 -4.19 13.05
CA LYS A 61 -9.92 -5.40 13.83
C LYS A 61 -10.28 -6.56 12.88
N GLY A 62 -9.70 -7.73 13.13
CA GLY A 62 -9.90 -8.92 12.29
C GLY A 62 -9.85 -10.18 13.14
N LYS A 63 -10.94 -10.47 13.91
CA LYS A 63 -11.01 -11.58 14.88
C LYS A 63 -10.66 -12.95 14.30
N ILE A 64 -10.83 -13.15 12.98
CA ILE A 64 -10.54 -14.42 12.34
C ILE A 64 -9.05 -14.77 12.40
N PHE A 65 -8.17 -13.77 12.29
CA PHE A 65 -6.71 -13.98 12.32
C PHE A 65 -6.23 -14.50 13.68
N ASN A 66 -6.97 -14.25 14.77
CA ASN A 66 -6.68 -14.77 16.10
C ASN A 66 -6.95 -16.28 16.24
N LYS A 67 -7.53 -16.90 15.21
CA LYS A 67 -7.87 -18.33 15.19
C LYS A 67 -7.00 -19.15 14.24
N ILE A 68 -6.00 -18.52 13.65
CA ILE A 68 -5.08 -19.11 12.68
C ILE A 68 -3.71 -19.23 13.34
N ASP A 69 -3.10 -20.39 13.28
CA ASP A 69 -1.84 -20.69 13.96
C ASP A 69 -0.66 -19.94 13.33
N TYR A 70 -0.68 -19.77 12.01
CA TYR A 70 0.36 -19.07 11.25
C TYR A 70 -0.20 -17.84 10.57
N VAL A 71 0.20 -16.66 11.05
CA VAL A 71 -0.29 -15.39 10.50
C VAL A 71 0.86 -14.52 10.04
N THR A 72 0.70 -13.93 8.86
CA THR A 72 1.58 -12.84 8.42
C THR A 72 0.84 -11.51 8.42
N ALA A 73 1.56 -10.43 8.58
CA ALA A 73 1.05 -9.06 8.53
C ALA A 73 1.93 -8.19 7.66
N VAL A 74 1.32 -7.26 6.93
CA VAL A 74 2.06 -6.38 6.00
C VAL A 74 2.69 -5.16 6.66
N SER A 75 2.50 -4.96 7.98
CA SER A 75 3.06 -3.84 8.75
C SER A 75 2.99 -4.13 10.25
N ASN A 76 3.74 -3.36 11.05
CA ASN A 76 3.72 -3.45 12.51
C ASN A 76 2.31 -3.21 13.08
N ASP A 77 1.59 -2.21 12.60
CA ASP A 77 0.23 -1.93 13.09
C ASP A 77 -0.76 -3.04 12.71
N ALA A 78 -0.59 -3.64 11.52
CA ALA A 78 -1.39 -4.80 11.13
C ALA A 78 -1.10 -6.02 12.01
N ALA A 79 0.15 -6.23 12.40
CA ALA A 79 0.56 -7.29 13.33
C ALA A 79 0.00 -7.06 14.73
N LYS A 80 0.15 -5.87 15.31
CA LYS A 80 -0.38 -5.50 16.63
C LYS A 80 -1.90 -5.65 16.78
N ALA A 81 -2.64 -5.61 15.65
CA ALA A 81 -4.08 -5.82 15.65
C ALA A 81 -4.50 -7.31 15.72
N ILE A 82 -3.55 -8.23 15.84
CA ILE A 82 -3.74 -9.69 15.95
C ILE A 82 -3.34 -10.12 17.36
N LYS A 83 -4.18 -10.91 18.00
CA LYS A 83 -3.89 -11.54 19.28
C LYS A 83 -3.36 -12.96 19.02
N ASN A 84 -2.13 -13.07 18.58
CA ASN A 84 -1.44 -14.31 18.29
C ASN A 84 0.07 -14.05 18.43
N ASP A 85 0.78 -14.91 19.11
CA ASP A 85 2.22 -14.76 19.37
C ASP A 85 3.07 -15.13 18.13
N ASN A 86 2.50 -15.87 17.18
CA ASN A 86 3.17 -16.34 15.95
C ASN A 86 2.85 -15.46 14.73
N VAL A 87 2.98 -14.13 14.85
CA VAL A 87 2.79 -13.22 13.72
C VAL A 87 4.13 -12.83 13.12
N LYS A 88 4.34 -13.18 11.85
CA LYS A 88 5.50 -12.74 11.08
C LYS A 88 5.15 -11.53 10.22
N ILE A 89 5.97 -10.49 10.25
CA ILE A 89 5.80 -9.35 9.36
C ILE A 89 6.51 -9.67 8.05
N ILE A 90 5.74 -9.69 6.95
CA ILE A 90 6.25 -9.79 5.58
C ILE A 90 5.59 -8.66 4.79
N TYR A 91 6.39 -7.71 4.36
CA TYR A 91 5.91 -6.52 3.65
C TYR A 91 5.40 -6.86 2.24
N ASN A 92 4.73 -5.90 1.61
CA ASN A 92 4.43 -6.01 0.19
C ASN A 92 5.69 -5.75 -0.64
N GLY A 93 5.74 -6.31 -1.85
CA GLY A 93 6.77 -6.04 -2.83
C GLY A 93 6.16 -5.72 -4.19
N ILE A 94 6.95 -5.10 -5.06
CA ILE A 94 6.56 -4.78 -6.43
C ILE A 94 7.53 -5.38 -7.44
N GLN A 95 7.05 -5.58 -8.66
CA GLN A 95 7.91 -5.80 -9.80
C GLN A 95 8.52 -4.46 -10.21
N VAL A 96 9.83 -4.35 -10.10
CA VAL A 96 10.55 -3.14 -10.50
C VAL A 96 10.63 -3.07 -12.01
N LEU A 97 10.13 -2.00 -12.60
CA LEU A 97 10.20 -1.74 -14.03
C LEU A 97 11.41 -0.86 -14.34
N LYS A 98 12.12 -1.18 -15.41
CA LYS A 98 13.14 -0.28 -15.96
C LYS A 98 12.42 0.88 -16.65
N ILE A 99 12.72 2.09 -16.22
CA ILE A 99 12.27 3.31 -16.90
C ILE A 99 13.48 4.00 -17.53
N GLU A 100 13.23 4.78 -18.57
CA GLU A 100 14.27 5.65 -19.10
C GLU A 100 14.65 6.70 -18.05
N GLU A 101 15.93 6.79 -17.71
CA GLU A 101 16.46 7.84 -16.84
C GLU A 101 16.45 9.20 -17.58
N LYS A 102 15.27 9.79 -17.69
CA LYS A 102 15.15 11.18 -18.13
C LYS A 102 15.31 12.08 -16.90
N ARG A 103 16.31 12.95 -16.92
CA ARG A 103 16.38 14.05 -15.96
C ARG A 103 15.31 15.06 -16.33
N TYR A 104 14.19 15.00 -15.64
CA TYR A 104 13.16 16.04 -15.76
C TYR A 104 13.56 17.22 -14.88
N THR A 105 13.87 18.34 -15.53
CA THR A 105 13.97 19.66 -14.86
C THR A 105 12.63 20.35 -15.11
N ASN A 106 11.76 20.33 -14.12
CA ASN A 106 10.48 21.01 -14.22
C ASN A 106 10.70 22.51 -14.01
N GLU A 107 10.11 23.36 -14.87
CA GLU A 107 10.11 24.81 -14.68
C GLU A 107 9.32 25.20 -13.44
N ILE A 108 8.29 24.43 -13.08
CA ILE A 108 7.44 24.61 -11.90
C ILE A 108 7.52 23.34 -11.06
N PHE A 109 7.69 23.50 -9.74
CA PHE A 109 7.77 22.39 -8.81
C PHE A 109 6.52 21.51 -8.90
N THR A 110 6.71 20.25 -9.30
CA THR A 110 5.62 19.32 -9.60
C THR A 110 5.42 18.33 -8.47
N ILE A 111 4.22 18.37 -7.87
CA ILE A 111 3.79 17.48 -6.79
C ILE A 111 2.81 16.47 -7.38
N THR A 112 2.99 15.20 -7.04
CA THR A 112 2.09 14.13 -7.47
C THR A 112 1.52 13.36 -6.29
N ALA A 113 0.23 13.08 -6.34
CA ALA A 113 -0.45 12.16 -5.44
C ALA A 113 -1.14 11.06 -6.24
N ILE A 114 -1.06 9.80 -5.76
CA ILE A 114 -1.49 8.63 -6.52
C ILE A 114 -2.37 7.74 -5.65
N GLY A 115 -3.52 7.32 -6.18
CA GLY A 115 -4.38 6.36 -5.50
C GLY A 115 -5.80 6.36 -6.02
N ARG A 116 -6.60 5.42 -5.51
CA ARG A 116 -8.03 5.40 -5.82
C ARG A 116 -8.70 6.64 -5.22
N LEU A 117 -9.55 7.31 -6.00
CA LEU A 117 -10.26 8.51 -5.54
C LEU A 117 -11.41 8.12 -4.61
N ASP A 118 -11.08 7.79 -3.38
CA ASP A 118 -12.01 7.53 -2.28
C ASP A 118 -11.63 8.37 -1.04
N LYS A 119 -12.54 8.50 -0.09
CA LYS A 119 -12.37 9.34 1.12
C LYS A 119 -11.17 8.94 1.97
N ILE A 120 -10.81 7.64 1.95
CA ILE A 120 -9.69 7.14 2.77
C ILE A 120 -8.34 7.66 2.28
N LYS A 121 -8.24 8.03 1.00
CA LYS A 121 -7.01 8.57 0.42
C LYS A 121 -6.74 10.03 0.74
N GLY A 122 -7.72 10.78 1.25
CA GLY A 122 -7.55 12.14 1.78
C GLY A 122 -7.20 13.19 0.72
N PHE A 123 -7.56 12.99 -0.55
CA PHE A 123 -7.26 13.94 -1.62
C PHE A 123 -8.01 15.26 -1.46
N ASP A 124 -9.18 15.25 -0.84
CA ASP A 124 -9.92 16.46 -0.46
C ASP A 124 -9.14 17.32 0.56
N ILE A 125 -8.50 16.66 1.54
CA ILE A 125 -7.63 17.31 2.51
C ILE A 125 -6.39 17.87 1.79
N LEU A 126 -5.76 17.08 0.91
CA LEU A 126 -4.61 17.53 0.14
C LEU A 126 -4.92 18.79 -0.70
N ILE A 127 -6.05 18.80 -1.42
CA ILE A 127 -6.44 19.96 -2.24
C ILE A 127 -6.68 21.20 -1.37
N LYS A 128 -7.38 21.07 -0.24
CA LYS A 128 -7.59 22.16 0.72
C LYS A 128 -6.29 22.68 1.31
N GLU A 129 -5.37 21.80 1.66
CA GLU A 129 -4.07 22.18 2.16
C GLU A 129 -3.20 22.80 1.07
N PHE A 130 -3.24 22.26 -0.16
CA PHE A 130 -2.50 22.79 -1.29
C PHE A 130 -2.87 24.25 -1.62
N SER A 131 -4.12 24.67 -1.39
CA SER A 131 -4.54 26.09 -1.56
C SER A 131 -3.79 27.06 -0.63
N LYS A 132 -3.17 26.56 0.44
CA LYS A 132 -2.41 27.33 1.43
C LYS A 132 -0.89 27.32 1.19
N VAL A 133 -0.41 26.51 0.23
CA VAL A 133 1.01 26.42 -0.15
C VAL A 133 1.46 27.76 -0.70
N LYS A 134 2.57 28.30 -0.18
CA LYS A 134 3.09 29.62 -0.51
C LYS A 134 4.03 29.61 -1.71
N ASN A 135 4.76 28.49 -1.88
CA ASN A 135 5.68 28.33 -2.99
C ASN A 135 4.96 28.07 -4.31
N CYS A 136 5.60 28.41 -5.42
CA CYS A 136 5.07 28.15 -6.76
C CYS A 136 5.18 26.64 -7.06
N ALA A 137 4.04 25.96 -7.13
CA ALA A 137 3.95 24.53 -7.39
C ALA A 137 2.66 24.18 -8.11
N ILE A 138 2.64 23.03 -8.78
CA ILE A 138 1.46 22.37 -9.33
C ILE A 138 1.24 21.02 -8.67
N LEU A 139 -0.04 20.62 -8.54
CA LEU A 139 -0.44 19.32 -8.00
C LEU A 139 -1.12 18.48 -9.07
N GLN A 140 -0.63 17.25 -9.25
CA GLN A 140 -1.22 16.25 -10.11
C GLN A 140 -1.77 15.11 -9.24
N ILE A 141 -3.04 14.76 -9.42
CA ILE A 141 -3.67 13.63 -8.73
C ILE A 141 -3.99 12.56 -9.76
N VAL A 142 -3.41 11.36 -9.56
CA VAL A 142 -3.52 10.23 -10.47
C VAL A 142 -4.39 9.15 -9.85
N GLY A 143 -5.45 8.77 -10.56
CA GLY A 143 -6.36 7.69 -10.16
C GLY A 143 -7.80 7.94 -10.57
N GLU A 144 -8.62 6.96 -10.26
CA GLU A 144 -10.08 7.00 -10.48
C GLU A 144 -10.81 6.57 -9.22
N GLY A 145 -12.08 6.96 -9.09
CA GLY A 145 -12.93 6.55 -7.98
C GLY A 145 -14.15 7.43 -7.81
N GLU A 146 -14.97 7.09 -6.82
CA GLU A 146 -16.25 7.73 -6.54
C GLU A 146 -16.16 9.22 -6.17
N GLU A 147 -15.02 9.66 -5.65
CA GLU A 147 -14.82 11.06 -5.25
C GLU A 147 -14.39 11.99 -6.41
N TYR A 148 -14.25 11.51 -7.66
CA TYR A 148 -13.79 12.34 -8.78
C TYR A 148 -14.56 13.65 -8.92
N ASN A 149 -15.90 13.58 -8.95
CA ASN A 149 -16.75 14.77 -9.12
C ASN A 149 -16.65 15.72 -7.92
N ASN A 150 -16.57 15.19 -6.70
CA ASN A 150 -16.43 15.98 -5.49
C ASN A 150 -15.08 16.73 -5.47
N LEU A 151 -13.99 16.05 -5.84
CA LEU A 151 -12.66 16.65 -5.92
C LEU A 151 -12.59 17.71 -7.03
N ASN A 152 -13.20 17.48 -8.18
CA ASN A 152 -13.25 18.44 -9.28
C ASN A 152 -14.05 19.69 -8.91
N SER A 153 -15.16 19.55 -8.17
CA SER A 153 -15.95 20.66 -7.64
C SER A 153 -15.15 21.47 -6.61
N LEU A 154 -14.41 20.77 -5.73
CA LEU A 154 -13.56 21.42 -4.72
C LEU A 154 -12.40 22.24 -5.35
N ILE A 155 -11.81 21.73 -6.44
CA ILE A 155 -10.76 22.47 -7.19
C ILE A 155 -11.32 23.80 -7.72
N LYS A 156 -12.53 23.78 -8.29
CA LYS A 156 -13.21 24.98 -8.80
C LYS A 156 -13.58 25.94 -7.67
N GLU A 157 -14.17 25.42 -6.59
CA GLU A 157 -14.53 26.23 -5.40
C GLU A 157 -13.33 27.02 -4.84
N LEU A 158 -12.14 26.38 -4.86
CA LEU A 158 -10.91 26.97 -4.37
C LEU A 158 -10.13 27.76 -5.46
N SER A 159 -10.67 27.88 -6.68
CA SER A 159 -10.03 28.55 -7.83
C SER A 159 -8.62 28.01 -8.13
N LEU A 160 -8.47 26.67 -8.10
CA LEU A 160 -7.21 25.95 -8.28
C LEU A 160 -7.06 25.28 -9.65
N GLU A 161 -7.94 25.54 -10.62
CA GLU A 161 -7.99 24.85 -11.91
C GLU A 161 -6.66 24.95 -12.70
N ASN A 162 -5.92 26.03 -12.51
CA ASN A 162 -4.62 26.24 -13.15
C ASN A 162 -3.45 25.61 -12.37
N LYS A 163 -3.67 25.10 -11.17
CA LYS A 163 -2.63 24.55 -10.29
C LYS A 163 -2.85 23.08 -9.91
N VAL A 164 -4.08 22.57 -9.98
CA VAL A 164 -4.43 21.21 -9.59
C VAL A 164 -5.10 20.48 -10.74
N SER A 165 -4.58 19.30 -11.10
CA SER A 165 -5.09 18.48 -12.20
C SER A 165 -5.44 17.07 -11.71
N LEU A 166 -6.66 16.59 -12.03
CA LEU A 166 -7.06 15.20 -11.88
C LEU A 166 -6.73 14.46 -13.19
N LEU A 167 -5.69 13.64 -13.19
CA LEU A 167 -5.16 13.00 -14.41
C LEU A 167 -5.92 11.73 -14.81
N GLY A 168 -6.85 11.24 -13.98
CA GLY A 168 -7.51 9.96 -14.19
C GLY A 168 -6.56 8.77 -14.02
N PHE A 169 -7.01 7.59 -14.46
CA PHE A 169 -6.21 6.37 -14.41
C PHE A 169 -5.00 6.45 -15.36
N ARG A 170 -3.84 6.07 -14.86
CA ARG A 170 -2.60 5.98 -15.62
C ARG A 170 -1.94 4.62 -15.42
N LYS A 171 -1.33 4.08 -16.50
CA LYS A 171 -0.56 2.81 -16.45
C LYS A 171 0.93 3.04 -16.22
N ASN A 172 1.42 4.21 -16.57
CA ASN A 172 2.83 4.61 -16.51
C ASN A 172 3.16 5.30 -15.18
N ILE A 173 2.80 4.67 -14.07
CA ILE A 173 3.03 5.22 -12.72
C ILE A 173 4.51 5.47 -12.43
N PRO A 174 5.45 4.56 -12.76
CA PRO A 174 6.88 4.79 -12.54
C PRO A 174 7.40 6.06 -13.21
N GLU A 175 7.01 6.32 -14.45
CA GLU A 175 7.42 7.50 -15.21
C GLU A 175 6.83 8.80 -14.62
N ILE A 176 5.58 8.76 -14.18
CA ILE A 176 4.93 9.89 -13.51
C ILE A 176 5.64 10.21 -12.20
N ILE A 177 5.92 9.21 -11.38
CA ILE A 177 6.67 9.39 -10.13
C ILE A 177 8.06 9.95 -10.41
N ASN A 178 8.78 9.41 -11.38
CA ASN A 178 10.13 9.85 -11.72
C ASN A 178 10.18 11.29 -12.28
N SER A 179 9.13 11.73 -12.98
CA SER A 179 9.01 13.10 -13.50
C SER A 179 8.58 14.11 -12.44
N SER A 180 8.15 13.67 -11.28
CA SER A 180 7.68 14.53 -10.18
C SER A 180 8.85 14.97 -9.29
N ASP A 181 8.75 16.14 -8.70
CA ASP A 181 9.72 16.61 -7.71
C ASP A 181 9.38 16.07 -6.33
N LEU A 182 8.09 15.94 -6.02
CA LEU A 182 7.59 15.42 -4.75
C LEU A 182 6.40 14.50 -4.97
N VAL A 183 6.40 13.34 -4.32
CA VAL A 183 5.21 12.50 -4.19
C VAL A 183 4.64 12.64 -2.79
N VAL A 184 3.34 12.94 -2.69
CA VAL A 184 2.61 13.14 -1.43
C VAL A 184 1.54 12.07 -1.28
N MET A 185 1.50 11.41 -0.12
CA MET A 185 0.45 10.46 0.24
C MET A 185 -0.34 10.97 1.46
N PRO A 186 -1.51 11.58 1.28
CA PRO A 186 -2.31 12.20 2.32
C PRO A 186 -3.31 11.24 2.99
N SER A 187 -3.12 9.92 2.84
CA SER A 187 -4.08 8.90 3.24
C SER A 187 -4.45 8.97 4.73
N LEU A 188 -5.72 8.72 5.04
CA LEU A 188 -6.22 8.61 6.43
C LEU A 188 -5.92 7.22 7.03
N SER A 189 -5.79 6.21 6.20
CA SER A 189 -5.53 4.84 6.63
C SER A 189 -4.92 4.02 5.50
N GLU A 190 -3.85 3.29 5.82
CA GLU A 190 -3.19 2.31 4.96
C GLU A 190 -2.90 1.03 5.72
N GLY A 191 -2.62 -0.04 4.97
CA GLY A 191 -2.03 -1.25 5.53
C GLY A 191 -0.51 -1.22 5.34
N PHE A 192 -0.08 -1.32 4.08
CA PHE A 192 1.27 -1.08 3.58
C PHE A 192 1.15 -0.60 2.13
N SER A 193 1.49 0.65 1.89
CA SER A 193 1.18 1.33 0.63
C SER A 193 2.08 0.87 -0.52
N ILE A 194 1.47 0.50 -1.64
CA ILE A 194 2.20 0.23 -2.89
C ILE A 194 2.81 1.53 -3.44
N VAL A 195 2.11 2.66 -3.35
CA VAL A 195 2.64 3.97 -3.78
C VAL A 195 3.90 4.36 -3.01
N MET A 196 3.99 4.06 -1.71
CA MET A 196 5.22 4.25 -0.95
C MET A 196 6.36 3.39 -1.51
N ILE A 197 6.09 2.11 -1.82
CA ILE A 197 7.11 1.23 -2.39
C ILE A 197 7.54 1.74 -3.77
N GLU A 198 6.61 2.08 -4.66
CA GLU A 198 6.91 2.66 -5.97
C GLU A 198 7.74 3.94 -5.82
N SER A 199 7.42 4.79 -4.84
CA SER A 199 8.19 6.00 -4.56
C SER A 199 9.62 5.70 -4.11
N ILE A 200 9.86 4.63 -3.34
CA ILE A 200 11.22 4.20 -2.97
C ILE A 200 12.05 3.87 -4.21
N PHE A 201 11.44 3.34 -5.26
CA PHE A 201 12.16 3.04 -6.50
C PHE A 201 12.32 4.24 -7.43
N TYR A 202 11.32 5.13 -7.52
CA TYR A 202 11.22 6.09 -8.62
C TYR A 202 11.17 7.55 -8.21
N ALA A 203 10.75 7.91 -6.98
CA ALA A 203 10.57 9.30 -6.58
C ALA A 203 11.89 9.98 -6.18
N LYS A 204 12.00 11.29 -6.37
CA LYS A 204 13.07 12.12 -5.82
C LYS A 204 12.87 12.30 -4.32
N VAL A 205 11.66 12.66 -3.90
CA VAL A 205 11.22 12.79 -2.51
C VAL A 205 9.81 12.20 -2.35
N PHE A 206 9.56 11.56 -1.21
CA PHE A 206 8.23 11.07 -0.83
C PHE A 206 7.92 11.47 0.61
N ILE A 207 6.74 12.05 0.82
CA ILE A 207 6.21 12.36 2.15
C ILE A 207 4.82 11.74 2.34
N SER A 208 4.48 11.41 3.57
CA SER A 208 3.19 10.77 3.88
C SER A 208 2.65 11.20 5.22
N THR A 209 1.33 11.18 5.36
CA THR A 209 0.68 11.14 6.68
C THR A 209 1.17 9.94 7.50
N LYS A 210 1.03 10.00 8.82
CA LYS A 210 1.46 8.95 9.77
C LYS A 210 0.58 7.70 9.72
N VAL A 211 0.42 7.11 8.55
CA VAL A 211 -0.33 5.86 8.36
C VAL A 211 0.52 4.63 8.61
N SER A 212 -0.15 3.49 8.82
CA SER A 212 0.48 2.18 8.96
C SER A 212 1.38 1.87 7.76
N GLY A 213 2.49 1.22 8.01
CA GLY A 213 3.51 0.94 7.02
C GLY A 213 4.45 2.12 6.74
N CYS A 214 3.94 3.34 6.55
CA CYS A 214 4.81 4.51 6.40
C CYS A 214 5.61 4.81 7.67
N LYS A 215 5.01 4.66 8.84
CA LYS A 215 5.69 4.78 10.13
C LYS A 215 6.79 3.74 10.35
N ASP A 216 6.71 2.60 9.67
CA ASP A 216 7.70 1.52 9.79
C ASP A 216 8.96 1.82 8.96
N ILE A 217 8.84 2.66 7.93
CA ILE A 217 9.84 2.85 6.88
C ILE A 217 10.43 4.26 6.87
N LEU A 218 9.57 5.27 7.00
CA LEU A 218 9.96 6.68 6.88
C LEU A 218 10.46 7.24 8.21
N THR A 219 11.38 8.20 8.14
CA THR A 219 11.79 9.01 9.28
C THR A 219 10.70 10.02 9.64
N SER A 220 10.75 10.57 10.85
CA SER A 220 9.81 11.62 11.27
C SER A 220 9.82 12.84 10.36
N LYS A 221 10.98 13.15 9.74
CA LYS A 221 11.14 14.25 8.79
C LYS A 221 10.27 14.08 7.54
N LEU A 222 10.10 12.85 7.06
CA LEU A 222 9.30 12.51 5.87
C LEU A 222 7.82 12.26 6.21
N LEU A 223 7.46 12.28 7.50
CA LEU A 223 6.08 12.12 7.96
C LEU A 223 5.41 13.49 8.17
N ILE A 224 4.14 13.57 7.76
CA ILE A 224 3.28 14.75 7.93
C ILE A 224 2.59 14.64 9.29
N GLU A 225 2.76 15.66 10.12
CA GLU A 225 2.12 15.78 11.42
C GLU A 225 0.76 16.46 11.29
N ASP A 226 -0.25 15.93 11.98
CA ASP A 226 -1.58 16.55 12.15
C ASP A 226 -2.20 17.11 10.85
N PHE A 227 -1.93 16.43 9.72
CA PHE A 227 -2.36 16.88 8.39
C PHE A 227 -1.89 18.28 7.98
N ASN A 228 -0.82 18.82 8.58
CA ASN A 228 -0.20 20.09 8.18
C ASN A 228 0.54 19.95 6.84
N ILE A 229 -0.19 19.56 5.79
CA ILE A 229 0.38 19.19 4.48
C ILE A 229 0.98 20.42 3.78
N ALA A 230 0.32 21.58 3.86
CA ALA A 230 0.81 22.81 3.26
C ALA A 230 2.18 23.21 3.81
N LEU A 231 2.32 23.23 5.14
CA LEU A 231 3.58 23.56 5.81
C LEU A 231 4.69 22.58 5.44
N LYS A 232 4.36 21.27 5.36
CA LYS A 232 5.32 20.24 4.98
C LYS A 232 5.75 20.38 3.52
N ILE A 233 4.86 20.71 2.60
CA ILE A 233 5.18 20.97 1.19
C ILE A 233 6.13 22.17 1.09
N ASP A 234 5.81 23.29 1.74
CA ASP A 234 6.66 24.49 1.73
C ASP A 234 8.03 24.21 2.36
N GLU A 235 8.09 23.42 3.43
CA GLU A 235 9.35 22.99 4.06
C GLU A 235 10.20 22.14 3.09
N VAL A 236 9.58 21.19 2.39
CA VAL A 236 10.26 20.36 1.38
C VAL A 236 10.82 21.22 0.25
N ILE A 237 10.04 22.15 -0.29
CA ILE A 237 10.47 23.02 -1.39
C ILE A 237 11.66 23.88 -0.96
N ASN A 238 11.58 24.48 0.22
CA ASN A 238 12.62 25.38 0.72
C ASN A 238 13.92 24.67 1.12
N ASN A 239 13.85 23.36 1.45
CA ASN A 239 14.98 22.55 1.89
C ASN A 239 15.16 21.30 0.99
N TYR A 240 14.92 21.42 -0.30
CA TYR A 240 14.74 20.31 -1.23
C TYR A 240 15.91 19.31 -1.24
N GLU A 241 17.14 19.82 -1.26
CA GLU A 241 18.34 18.98 -1.25
C GLU A 241 18.43 18.12 0.02
N GLU A 242 18.10 18.67 1.18
CA GLU A 242 18.09 17.93 2.45
C GLU A 242 17.06 16.79 2.43
N TYR A 243 15.85 17.06 1.89
CA TYR A 243 14.80 16.06 1.75
C TYR A 243 15.15 14.98 0.73
N THR A 244 15.80 15.36 -0.36
CA THR A 244 16.28 14.40 -1.38
C THR A 244 17.33 13.47 -0.77
N ASN A 245 18.27 14.00 0.01
CA ASN A 245 19.30 13.22 0.68
C ASN A 245 18.70 12.28 1.73
N GLU A 246 17.78 12.75 2.56
CA GLU A 246 17.05 11.94 3.54
C GLU A 246 16.32 10.77 2.87
N PHE A 247 15.56 11.05 1.80
CA PHE A 247 14.82 10.00 1.09
C PHE A 247 15.74 9.02 0.34
N SER A 248 16.89 9.49 -0.14
CA SER A 248 17.92 8.64 -0.75
C SER A 248 18.47 7.58 0.23
N GLN A 249 18.62 7.93 1.52
CA GLN A 249 19.01 6.97 2.56
C GLN A 249 17.93 5.89 2.76
N ILE A 250 16.64 6.28 2.79
CA ILE A 250 15.52 5.34 2.83
C ILE A 250 15.56 4.40 1.62
N ARG A 251 15.73 4.94 0.41
CA ARG A 251 15.87 4.16 -0.82
C ARG A 251 16.99 3.13 -0.71
N SER A 252 18.18 3.55 -0.32
CA SER A 252 19.35 2.67 -0.20
C SER A 252 19.13 1.53 0.79
N LYS A 253 18.38 1.79 1.88
CA LYS A 253 18.07 0.80 2.90
C LYS A 253 17.03 -0.24 2.47
N TYR A 254 16.05 0.16 1.64
CA TYR A 254 14.85 -0.64 1.43
C TYR A 254 14.62 -1.13 -0.01
N LYS A 255 15.27 -0.54 -1.05
CA LYS A 255 15.04 -0.91 -2.46
C LYS A 255 15.14 -2.43 -2.71
N ASP A 256 16.16 -3.09 -2.16
CA ASP A 256 16.35 -4.52 -2.39
C ASP A 256 15.37 -5.40 -1.61
N LYS A 257 14.81 -4.87 -0.52
CA LYS A 257 13.84 -5.59 0.33
C LYS A 257 12.44 -5.65 -0.27
N PHE A 258 12.05 -4.62 -1.04
CA PHE A 258 10.68 -4.49 -1.55
C PHE A 258 10.53 -4.93 -3.01
N THR A 259 11.49 -5.67 -3.55
CA THR A 259 11.31 -6.34 -4.84
C THR A 259 10.38 -7.53 -4.68
N LEU A 260 9.59 -7.83 -5.72
CA LEU A 260 8.74 -9.02 -5.74
C LEU A 260 9.55 -10.31 -5.50
N GLU A 261 10.79 -10.35 -6.02
CA GLU A 261 11.69 -11.48 -5.84
C GLU A 261 12.08 -11.68 -4.36
N SER A 262 12.49 -10.60 -3.67
CA SER A 262 12.88 -10.67 -2.25
C SER A 262 11.70 -11.11 -1.36
N ILE A 263 10.51 -10.54 -1.59
CA ILE A 263 9.31 -10.90 -0.83
C ILE A 263 8.89 -12.34 -1.14
N SER A 264 8.98 -12.80 -2.39
CA SER A 264 8.68 -14.19 -2.75
C SER A 264 9.63 -15.17 -2.07
N LYS A 265 10.93 -14.87 -2.02
CA LYS A 265 11.92 -15.68 -1.28
C LYS A 265 11.62 -15.74 0.22
N GLU A 266 11.20 -14.61 0.81
CA GLU A 266 10.84 -14.57 2.22
C GLU A 266 9.60 -15.43 2.53
N TYR A 267 8.55 -15.36 1.70
CA TYR A 267 7.39 -16.24 1.83
C TYR A 267 7.76 -17.70 1.61
N TYR A 268 8.57 -18.01 0.60
CA TYR A 268 9.00 -19.39 0.32
C TYR A 268 9.77 -19.98 1.51
N SER A 269 10.73 -19.26 2.06
CA SER A 269 11.47 -19.70 3.26
C SER A 269 10.54 -19.88 4.46
N TYR A 270 9.54 -19.03 4.61
CA TYR A 270 8.55 -19.13 5.68
C TYR A 270 7.68 -20.39 5.52
N TYR A 271 7.26 -20.72 4.30
CA TYR A 271 6.49 -21.94 4.03
C TYR A 271 7.29 -23.20 4.32
N LEU A 272 8.55 -23.27 3.89
CA LEU A 272 9.41 -24.41 4.16
C LEU A 272 9.61 -24.64 5.66
N ASN A 273 9.87 -23.58 6.43
CA ASN A 273 10.02 -23.66 7.88
C ASN A 273 8.76 -24.21 8.57
N ILE A 274 7.58 -23.75 8.16
CA ILE A 274 6.30 -24.26 8.71
C ILE A 274 6.12 -25.75 8.36
N LEU A 275 6.39 -26.16 7.12
CA LEU A 275 6.27 -27.54 6.69
C LEU A 275 7.24 -28.48 7.45
N GLU A 276 8.42 -27.99 7.81
CA GLU A 276 9.36 -28.74 8.66
C GLU A 276 8.86 -28.87 10.10
N ILE A 277 8.27 -27.83 10.68
CA ILE A 277 7.70 -27.85 12.03
C ILE A 277 6.55 -28.84 12.13
N GLU A 278 5.64 -28.83 11.17
CA GLU A 278 4.44 -29.68 11.15
C GLU A 278 4.70 -31.14 10.78
N ARG A 279 5.88 -31.48 10.27
CA ARG A 279 6.31 -32.86 10.00
C ARG A 279 7.00 -33.54 11.19
N ARG A 280 7.41 -32.78 12.18
CA ARG A 280 7.99 -33.28 13.45
C ARG A 280 6.91 -33.65 14.45
#